data_2cafe232e0793df70bccbea6f4d0260b
#
_entry.id   2cafe232e0793df70bccbea6f4d0260b
#
_cell.length_a   1.000
_cell.length_b   1.000
_cell.length_c   1.000
_cell.angle_alpha   90.00
_cell.angle_beta   90.00
_cell.angle_gamma   90.00
#
_symmetry.space_group_name_H-M   'P 1'
#
loop_
_entity.id
_entity.type
_entity.pdbx_description
1 polymer ?
#
loop_
_entity_poly.entity_id
_entity_poly.type
_entity_poly.pdbx_seq_one_letter_code
_entity_poly.pdbx_strand_id
1 'polypeptide(L)'
;MCNEVIASDNEIVGEYDLHDTERWASEPHHTRVRTPFERDRARIIHSSALRRLGAKSQVLVAGSDDFARTRLTHTLEVAQIGRQIAAMLGCDPDVVDCACLSHDLGHPPFGHNGERALAELAKNIGGFEGNAQTLRLLTRLEPKVFRENGSSAGAVSYTHLTLPTNREV
;
A
#
# COMPACT_ATOMS: atom_id res chain seq x y z
N MET A 1 37.28 9.23 20.25
CA MET A 1 36.30 10.32 20.37
C MET A 1 35.50 10.33 19.08
N CYS A 2 34.41 9.58 19.05
CA CYS A 2 33.46 9.62 17.92
C CYS A 2 32.52 10.79 18.20
N ASN A 3 32.59 11.80 17.34
CA ASN A 3 31.63 12.89 17.35
C ASN A 3 30.21 12.31 17.16
N GLU A 4 29.36 12.58 18.13
CA GLU A 4 27.92 12.48 17.99
C GLU A 4 27.49 13.42 16.85
N VAL A 5 27.25 12.86 15.69
CA VAL A 5 26.42 13.50 14.68
C VAL A 5 24.98 13.35 15.23
N ILE A 6 24.53 14.36 15.94
CA ILE A 6 23.12 14.58 16.21
C ILE A 6 22.48 14.78 14.85
N ALA A 7 21.95 13.72 14.26
CA ALA A 7 21.08 13.82 13.11
C ALA A 7 19.84 14.60 13.60
N SER A 8 19.73 15.83 13.12
CA SER A 8 18.53 16.66 13.20
C SER A 8 17.32 15.85 12.77
N ASP A 9 16.25 16.11 13.44
CA ASP A 9 14.90 15.59 13.23
C ASP A 9 14.63 15.22 11.78
N ASN A 10 14.07 14.02 11.57
CA ASN A 10 13.66 13.50 10.27
C ASN A 10 12.95 14.60 9.49
N GLU A 11 13.64 15.27 8.56
CA GLU A 11 13.01 16.17 7.62
C GLU A 11 12.09 15.32 6.74
N ILE A 12 10.80 15.36 7.05
CA ILE A 12 9.75 14.83 6.19
C ILE A 12 9.73 15.74 4.97
N VAL A 13 10.03 15.20 3.80
CA VAL A 13 9.99 15.95 2.55
C VAL A 13 8.52 16.26 2.23
N GLY A 14 8.20 17.53 2.01
CA GLY A 14 6.85 17.99 1.73
C GLY A 14 6.15 18.64 2.93
N GLU A 15 4.88 19.02 2.77
CA GLU A 15 4.04 19.66 3.80
C GLU A 15 3.35 18.63 4.72
N TYR A 16 4.06 17.59 5.14
CA TYR A 16 3.52 16.57 6.05
C TYR A 16 3.80 16.94 7.51
N ASP A 17 2.82 16.77 8.37
CA ASP A 17 2.93 17.00 9.80
C ASP A 17 2.99 15.71 10.63
N LEU A 18 3.05 15.85 11.95
CA LEU A 18 3.09 14.70 12.86
C LEU A 18 1.82 13.84 12.78
N HIS A 19 0.67 14.44 12.48
CA HIS A 19 -0.59 13.72 12.32
C HIS A 19 -0.55 12.80 11.10
N ASP A 20 0.11 13.21 10.02
CA ASP A 20 0.25 12.40 8.80
C ASP A 20 1.06 11.13 9.04
N THR A 21 1.92 11.12 10.05
CA THR A 21 2.72 9.95 10.44
C THR A 21 2.06 9.06 11.49
N GLU A 22 0.91 9.46 12.03
CA GLU A 22 0.17 8.68 13.00
C GLU A 22 -0.24 7.33 12.45
N ARG A 23 -0.28 6.33 13.34
CA ARG A 23 -0.61 4.96 12.99
C ARG A 23 -1.80 4.47 13.79
N TRP A 24 -2.63 3.67 13.16
CA TRP A 24 -3.73 2.99 13.83
C TRP A 24 -3.27 2.15 15.03
N ALA A 25 -2.10 1.55 14.94
CA ALA A 25 -1.46 0.87 16.05
C ALA A 25 -0.09 1.49 16.33
N SER A 26 0.15 1.90 17.58
CA SER A 26 1.46 2.39 18.01
C SER A 26 2.54 1.33 17.80
N GLU A 27 3.69 1.74 17.27
CA GLU A 27 4.86 0.88 17.09
C GLU A 27 5.89 1.20 18.17
N PRO A 28 6.26 0.21 19.03
CA PRO A 28 7.14 0.46 20.17
C PRO A 28 8.61 0.72 19.80
N HIS A 29 9.00 0.47 18.58
CA HIS A 29 10.40 0.61 18.14
C HIS A 29 10.53 1.52 16.93
N HIS A 30 10.98 2.74 17.17
CA HIS A 30 11.42 3.65 16.13
C HIS A 30 12.90 3.42 15.86
N THR A 31 13.23 2.79 14.73
CA THR A 31 14.60 2.89 14.22
C THR A 31 14.76 4.30 13.63
N ARG A 32 15.70 5.06 14.13
CA ARG A 32 16.03 6.43 13.68
C ARG A 32 16.50 6.53 12.22
N VAL A 33 16.61 5.41 11.52
CA VAL A 33 17.22 5.31 10.19
C VAL A 33 16.20 5.46 9.05
N ARG A 34 14.90 5.22 9.29
CA ARG A 34 13.88 5.25 8.25
C ARG A 34 12.71 6.13 8.65
N THR A 35 12.22 6.92 7.71
CA THR A 35 10.96 7.66 7.88
C THR A 35 9.77 6.71 8.08
N PRO A 36 8.65 7.17 8.63
CA PRO A 36 7.42 6.40 8.68
C PRO A 36 6.97 5.91 7.28
N PHE A 37 7.10 6.74 6.27
CA PHE A 37 6.69 6.44 4.90
C PHE A 37 7.59 5.40 4.22
N GLU A 38 8.90 5.48 4.40
CA GLU A 38 9.84 4.44 3.95
C GLU A 38 9.53 3.07 4.58
N ARG A 39 9.12 3.05 5.85
CA ARG A 39 8.72 1.80 6.51
C ARG A 39 7.46 1.22 5.91
N ASP A 40 6.47 2.05 5.61
CA ASP A 40 5.22 1.59 5.02
C ASP A 40 5.43 1.05 3.60
N ARG A 41 6.23 1.76 2.80
CA ARG A 41 6.67 1.28 1.49
C ARG A 41 7.33 -0.10 1.58
N ALA A 42 8.27 -0.27 2.50
CA ALA A 42 8.95 -1.55 2.70
C ALA A 42 7.96 -2.67 3.10
N ARG A 43 6.96 -2.37 3.91
CA ARG A 43 5.91 -3.33 4.30
C ARG A 43 5.08 -3.78 3.12
N ILE A 44 4.66 -2.85 2.25
CA ILE A 44 3.91 -3.19 1.04
C ILE A 44 4.73 -4.09 0.11
N ILE A 45 6.00 -3.74 -0.14
CA ILE A 45 6.89 -4.55 -0.99
C ILE A 45 7.03 -5.99 -0.45
N HIS A 46 7.08 -6.15 0.85
CA HIS A 46 7.21 -7.48 1.48
C HIS A 46 5.87 -8.16 1.77
N SER A 47 4.74 -7.55 1.43
CA SER A 47 3.43 -8.13 1.70
C SER A 47 3.13 -9.35 0.83
N SER A 48 2.34 -10.26 1.35
CA SER A 48 1.82 -11.40 0.59
C SER A 48 0.85 -10.95 -0.50
N ALA A 49 0.10 -9.87 -0.23
CA ALA A 49 -0.85 -9.27 -1.14
C ALA A 49 -0.17 -8.77 -2.43
N LEU A 50 0.99 -8.09 -2.33
CA LEU A 50 1.74 -7.65 -3.51
C LEU A 50 2.29 -8.83 -4.31
N ARG A 51 2.86 -9.84 -3.64
CA ARG A 51 3.38 -11.03 -4.33
C ARG A 51 2.30 -11.78 -5.11
N ARG A 52 1.07 -11.81 -4.59
CA ARG A 52 -0.08 -12.42 -5.25
C ARG A 52 -0.37 -11.81 -6.63
N LEU A 53 -0.04 -10.54 -6.85
CA LEU A 53 -0.23 -9.86 -8.14
C LEU A 53 0.62 -10.48 -9.25
N GLY A 54 1.72 -11.17 -8.92
CA GLY A 54 2.54 -11.89 -9.89
C GLY A 54 1.83 -13.07 -10.56
N ALA A 55 0.81 -13.63 -9.88
CA ALA A 55 -0.02 -14.71 -10.43
C ALA A 55 -1.28 -14.18 -11.15
N LYS A 56 -1.48 -12.86 -11.23
CA LYS A 56 -2.62 -12.24 -11.89
C LYS A 56 -2.21 -11.56 -13.18
N SER A 57 -2.91 -11.89 -14.26
CA SER A 57 -2.69 -11.26 -15.56
C SER A 57 -3.21 -9.82 -15.56
N GLN A 58 -2.54 -8.95 -16.33
CA GLN A 58 -3.05 -7.61 -16.62
C GLN A 58 -4.03 -7.67 -17.81
N VAL A 59 -3.63 -8.29 -18.91
CA VAL A 59 -4.43 -8.43 -20.13
C VAL A 59 -4.40 -9.87 -20.66
N LEU A 60 -3.21 -10.46 -20.76
CA LEU A 60 -3.01 -11.85 -21.21
C LEU A 60 -2.78 -12.77 -20.00
N VAL A 61 -3.04 -14.07 -20.19
CA VAL A 61 -2.82 -15.06 -19.12
C VAL A 61 -1.35 -15.08 -18.75
N ALA A 62 -1.05 -14.98 -17.45
CA ALA A 62 0.31 -15.05 -16.95
C ALA A 62 0.97 -16.37 -17.36
N GLY A 63 2.15 -16.30 -17.98
CA GLY A 63 2.88 -17.49 -18.46
C GLY A 63 2.50 -17.96 -19.87
N SER A 64 1.59 -17.26 -20.56
CA SER A 64 1.26 -17.57 -21.97
C SER A 64 2.28 -17.04 -22.98
N ASP A 65 3.07 -16.06 -22.56
CA ASP A 65 4.11 -15.41 -23.36
C ASP A 65 5.17 -14.85 -22.39
N ASP A 66 6.44 -14.86 -22.78
CA ASP A 66 7.56 -14.31 -22.01
C ASP A 66 7.41 -12.80 -21.77
N PHE A 67 6.63 -12.12 -22.60
CA PHE A 67 6.34 -10.68 -22.49
C PHE A 67 4.99 -10.37 -21.86
N ALA A 68 4.25 -11.38 -21.37
CA ALA A 68 2.94 -11.16 -20.75
C ALA A 68 3.09 -10.37 -19.45
N ARG A 69 2.54 -9.14 -19.43
CA ARG A 69 2.56 -8.26 -18.26
C ARG A 69 1.65 -8.82 -17.17
N THR A 70 2.21 -9.10 -16.01
CA THR A 70 1.45 -9.40 -14.80
C THR A 70 0.99 -8.10 -14.12
N ARG A 71 0.02 -8.19 -13.21
CA ARG A 71 -0.37 -7.04 -12.39
C ARG A 71 0.75 -6.56 -11.50
N LEU A 72 1.63 -7.46 -11.03
CA LEU A 72 2.81 -7.09 -10.27
C LEU A 72 3.78 -6.22 -11.10
N THR A 73 4.08 -6.63 -12.33
CA THR A 73 4.97 -5.86 -13.22
C THR A 73 4.37 -4.48 -13.52
N HIS A 74 3.05 -4.44 -13.82
CA HIS A 74 2.34 -3.19 -14.02
C HIS A 74 2.41 -2.27 -12.78
N THR A 75 2.13 -2.81 -11.61
CA THR A 75 2.17 -2.06 -10.34
C THR A 75 3.56 -1.47 -10.07
N LEU A 76 4.63 -2.23 -10.35
CA LEU A 76 6.01 -1.72 -10.19
C LEU A 76 6.33 -0.59 -11.18
N GLU A 77 5.86 -0.68 -12.42
CA GLU A 77 6.02 0.38 -13.42
C GLU A 77 5.26 1.65 -13.03
N VAL A 78 4.01 1.51 -12.57
CA VAL A 78 3.20 2.62 -12.06
C VAL A 78 3.89 3.29 -10.86
N ALA A 79 4.43 2.51 -9.93
CA ALA A 79 5.14 3.00 -8.76
C ALA A 79 6.41 3.78 -9.17
N GLN A 80 7.18 3.28 -10.14
CA GLN A 80 8.35 3.97 -10.66
C GLN A 80 8.01 5.34 -11.26
N ILE A 81 6.95 5.41 -12.07
CA ILE A 81 6.50 6.67 -12.68
C ILE A 81 5.95 7.62 -11.61
N GLY A 82 5.11 7.11 -10.70
CA GLY A 82 4.54 7.89 -9.61
C GLY A 82 5.60 8.52 -8.73
N ARG A 83 6.64 7.77 -8.38
CA ARG A 83 7.78 8.27 -7.61
C ARG A 83 8.51 9.43 -8.31
N GLN A 84 8.68 9.35 -9.62
CA GLN A 84 9.30 10.43 -10.40
C GLN A 84 8.44 11.69 -10.42
N ILE A 85 7.13 11.53 -10.63
CA ILE A 85 6.17 12.65 -10.62
C ILE A 85 6.16 13.31 -9.24
N ALA A 86 6.13 12.52 -8.16
CA ALA A 86 6.16 13.03 -6.79
C ALA A 86 7.38 13.92 -6.55
N ALA A 87 8.56 13.48 -6.94
CA ALA A 87 9.79 14.26 -6.81
C ALA A 87 9.73 15.56 -7.60
N MET A 88 9.13 15.57 -8.80
CA MET A 88 8.96 16.78 -9.61
C MET A 88 7.98 17.79 -9.00
N LEU A 89 6.98 17.31 -8.27
CA LEU A 89 5.95 18.14 -7.64
C LEU A 89 6.30 18.54 -6.20
N GLY A 90 7.44 18.10 -5.65
CA GLY A 90 7.83 18.37 -4.28
C GLY A 90 7.08 17.55 -3.23
N CYS A 91 6.37 16.49 -3.64
CA CYS A 91 5.75 15.54 -2.73
C CYS A 91 6.78 14.52 -2.21
N ASP A 92 6.52 13.89 -1.05
CA ASP A 92 7.35 12.78 -0.59
C ASP A 92 7.23 11.58 -1.55
N PRO A 93 8.33 11.17 -2.22
CA PRO A 93 8.28 10.09 -3.19
C PRO A 93 7.90 8.74 -2.59
N ASP A 94 8.16 8.49 -1.30
CA ASP A 94 7.83 7.23 -0.65
C ASP A 94 6.33 7.11 -0.34
N VAL A 95 5.65 8.23 -0.08
CA VAL A 95 4.19 8.28 0.04
C VAL A 95 3.53 7.88 -1.28
N VAL A 96 3.93 8.51 -2.37
CA VAL A 96 3.33 8.25 -3.69
C VAL A 96 3.68 6.86 -4.20
N ASP A 97 4.92 6.40 -4.01
CA ASP A 97 5.37 5.05 -4.36
C ASP A 97 4.55 3.98 -3.61
N CYS A 98 4.35 4.16 -2.30
CA CYS A 98 3.54 3.27 -1.48
C CYS A 98 2.08 3.21 -1.96
N ALA A 99 1.48 4.35 -2.31
CA ALA A 99 0.13 4.40 -2.87
C ALA A 99 0.04 3.68 -4.21
N CYS A 100 1.00 3.92 -5.11
CA CYS A 100 1.09 3.26 -6.39
C CYS A 100 1.30 1.74 -6.27
N LEU A 101 2.14 1.27 -5.33
CA LEU A 101 2.31 -0.15 -5.05
C LEU A 101 1.04 -0.80 -4.50
N SER A 102 0.18 -0.02 -3.87
CA SER A 102 -1.00 -0.52 -3.19
C SER A 102 -2.25 -0.58 -4.06
N HIS A 103 -2.31 0.14 -5.18
CA HIS A 103 -3.54 0.40 -5.92
C HIS A 103 -4.31 -0.86 -6.34
N ASP A 104 -3.62 -1.95 -6.65
CA ASP A 104 -4.20 -3.19 -7.18
C ASP A 104 -4.23 -4.36 -6.17
N LEU A 105 -3.84 -4.14 -4.90
CA LEU A 105 -3.73 -5.22 -3.91
C LEU A 105 -5.05 -5.98 -3.71
N GLY A 106 -6.17 -5.28 -3.73
CA GLY A 106 -7.51 -5.83 -3.58
C GLY A 106 -8.12 -6.40 -4.85
N HIS A 107 -7.41 -6.35 -5.98
CA HIS A 107 -7.95 -6.80 -7.25
C HIS A 107 -8.45 -8.26 -7.19
N PRO A 108 -9.71 -8.53 -7.58
CA PRO A 108 -10.30 -9.86 -7.49
C PRO A 108 -9.76 -10.81 -8.57
N PRO A 109 -9.94 -12.13 -8.41
CA PRO A 109 -9.73 -13.07 -9.51
C PRO A 109 -10.70 -12.79 -10.64
N PHE A 110 -10.30 -13.05 -11.88
CA PHE A 110 -11.10 -12.86 -13.10
C PHE A 110 -11.49 -11.40 -13.39
N GLY A 111 -10.76 -10.42 -12.84
CA GLY A 111 -10.95 -9.00 -13.12
C GLY A 111 -12.36 -8.49 -12.79
N HIS A 112 -12.90 -7.60 -13.62
CA HIS A 112 -14.22 -7.01 -13.42
C HIS A 112 -15.38 -8.02 -13.47
N ASN A 113 -15.22 -9.15 -14.14
CA ASN A 113 -16.24 -10.21 -14.12
C ASN A 113 -16.30 -10.87 -12.72
N GLY A 114 -15.13 -11.15 -12.14
CA GLY A 114 -15.03 -11.66 -10.77
C GLY A 114 -15.53 -10.66 -9.74
N GLU A 115 -15.23 -9.37 -9.94
CA GLU A 115 -15.72 -8.31 -9.07
C GLU A 115 -17.24 -8.24 -9.03
N ARG A 116 -17.90 -8.25 -10.21
CA ARG A 116 -19.37 -8.28 -10.30
C ARG A 116 -19.98 -9.52 -9.62
N ALA A 117 -19.39 -10.69 -9.84
CA ALA A 117 -19.86 -11.92 -9.22
C ALA A 117 -19.70 -11.87 -7.69
N LEU A 118 -18.57 -11.38 -7.20
CA LEU A 118 -18.33 -11.21 -5.76
C LEU A 118 -19.23 -10.15 -5.14
N ALA A 119 -19.49 -9.04 -5.83
CA ALA A 119 -20.41 -8.00 -5.37
C ALA A 119 -21.83 -8.54 -5.20
N GLU A 120 -22.30 -9.34 -6.13
CA GLU A 120 -23.62 -9.97 -6.06
C GLU A 120 -23.71 -10.99 -4.90
N LEU A 121 -22.72 -11.87 -4.79
CA LEU A 121 -22.68 -12.88 -3.72
C LEU A 121 -22.55 -12.25 -2.32
N ALA A 122 -21.81 -11.17 -2.21
CA ALA A 122 -21.54 -10.47 -0.95
C ALA A 122 -22.59 -9.40 -0.59
N LYS A 123 -23.64 -9.22 -1.40
CA LYS A 123 -24.64 -8.15 -1.25
C LYS A 123 -25.19 -8.02 0.17
N ASN A 124 -25.44 -9.14 0.83
CA ASN A 124 -26.01 -9.16 2.19
C ASN A 124 -24.98 -8.89 3.31
N ILE A 125 -23.70 -8.78 2.98
CA ILE A 125 -22.59 -8.56 3.93
C ILE A 125 -21.76 -7.31 3.61
N GLY A 126 -22.33 -6.37 2.85
CA GLY A 126 -21.71 -5.10 2.51
C GLY A 126 -21.10 -5.02 1.11
N GLY A 127 -21.29 -6.06 0.27
CA GLY A 127 -20.82 -6.08 -1.12
C GLY A 127 -19.32 -6.38 -1.25
N PHE A 128 -18.83 -6.26 -2.47
CA PHE A 128 -17.40 -6.35 -2.80
C PHE A 128 -17.02 -5.28 -3.83
N GLU A 129 -15.91 -4.60 -3.57
CA GLU A 129 -15.30 -3.63 -4.48
C GLU A 129 -13.78 -3.69 -4.30
N GLY A 130 -13.02 -3.68 -5.41
CA GLY A 130 -11.59 -3.93 -5.41
C GLY A 130 -10.77 -2.91 -4.60
N ASN A 131 -11.12 -1.63 -4.67
CA ASN A 131 -10.42 -0.58 -3.92
C ASN A 131 -10.74 -0.66 -2.41
N ALA A 132 -12.01 -0.93 -2.07
CA ALA A 132 -12.40 -1.18 -0.68
C ALA A 132 -11.67 -2.40 -0.10
N GLN A 133 -11.47 -3.44 -0.92
CA GLN A 133 -10.67 -4.59 -0.52
C GLN A 133 -9.18 -4.26 -0.38
N THR A 134 -8.62 -3.38 -1.20
CA THR A 134 -7.26 -2.85 -1.00
C THR A 134 -7.14 -2.18 0.36
N LEU A 135 -8.05 -1.27 0.69
CA LEU A 135 -8.08 -0.59 1.99
C LEU A 135 -8.19 -1.60 3.15
N ARG A 136 -9.06 -2.59 3.00
CA ARG A 136 -9.24 -3.65 4.01
C ARG A 136 -7.99 -4.49 4.22
N LEU A 137 -7.27 -4.82 3.13
CA LEU A 137 -5.98 -5.53 3.21
C LEU A 137 -4.96 -4.73 4.02
N LEU A 138 -4.80 -3.44 3.70
CA LEU A 138 -3.82 -2.55 4.31
C LEU A 138 -4.12 -2.28 5.80
N THR A 139 -5.40 -2.13 6.15
CA THR A 139 -5.80 -1.71 7.49
C THR A 139 -6.09 -2.86 8.45
N ARG A 140 -6.52 -4.03 7.94
CA ARG A 140 -7.07 -5.09 8.77
C ARG A 140 -6.53 -6.48 8.53
N LEU A 141 -6.22 -6.83 7.28
CA LEU A 141 -5.91 -8.22 6.91
C LEU A 141 -4.42 -8.52 6.85
N GLU A 142 -3.59 -7.53 6.49
CA GLU A 142 -2.14 -7.71 6.48
C GLU A 142 -1.61 -7.60 7.93
N PRO A 143 -1.20 -8.70 8.56
CA PRO A 143 -0.86 -8.69 9.98
C PRO A 143 0.49 -8.03 10.23
N LYS A 144 0.54 -6.99 11.06
CA LYS A 144 1.78 -6.33 11.51
C LYS A 144 1.95 -6.39 13.01
N VAL A 145 0.90 -6.08 13.74
CA VAL A 145 0.92 -6.10 15.21
C VAL A 145 -0.23 -6.97 15.68
N PHE A 146 0.07 -7.94 16.52
CA PHE A 146 -0.93 -8.72 17.23
C PHE A 146 -1.18 -8.06 18.58
N ARG A 147 -2.44 -7.79 18.88
CA ARG A 147 -2.87 -7.36 20.21
C ARG A 147 -3.18 -8.58 21.06
N GLU A 148 -3.17 -8.39 22.38
CA GLU A 148 -3.50 -9.46 23.34
C GLU A 148 -4.89 -10.07 23.11
N ASN A 149 -5.82 -9.32 22.55
CA ASN A 149 -7.17 -9.79 22.19
C ASN A 149 -7.22 -10.59 20.86
N GLY A 150 -6.08 -10.91 20.28
CA GLY A 150 -5.98 -11.66 19.00
C GLY A 150 -6.26 -10.85 17.75
N SER A 151 -6.59 -9.55 17.84
CA SER A 151 -6.76 -8.71 16.67
C SER A 151 -5.42 -8.28 16.09
N SER A 152 -5.33 -8.16 14.77
CA SER A 152 -4.18 -7.58 14.09
C SER A 152 -4.42 -6.11 13.74
N ALA A 153 -3.34 -5.36 13.61
CA ALA A 153 -3.37 -4.00 13.12
C ALA A 153 -2.70 -3.92 11.74
N GLY A 154 -3.23 -3.06 10.90
CA GLY A 154 -2.80 -2.88 9.52
C GLY A 154 -1.37 -2.34 9.35
N ALA A 155 -0.92 -2.34 8.11
CA ALA A 155 0.48 -2.19 7.75
C ALA A 155 0.93 -0.73 7.61
N VAL A 156 0.03 0.23 7.39
CA VAL A 156 0.37 1.57 6.89
C VAL A 156 -0.11 2.70 7.80
N SER A 157 0.50 3.88 7.65
CA SER A 157 0.06 5.12 8.29
C SER A 157 -1.24 5.67 7.67
N TYR A 158 -1.88 6.59 8.36
CA TYR A 158 -3.12 7.23 7.91
C TYR A 158 -2.99 7.93 6.56
N THR A 159 -1.87 8.58 6.29
CA THR A 159 -1.65 9.33 5.05
C THR A 159 -1.84 8.47 3.81
N HIS A 160 -1.37 7.23 3.84
CA HIS A 160 -1.57 6.30 2.72
C HIS A 160 -3.01 5.83 2.55
N LEU A 161 -3.84 5.95 3.59
CA LEU A 161 -5.25 5.56 3.58
C LEU A 161 -6.16 6.67 3.04
N THR A 162 -5.69 7.91 3.11
CA THR A 162 -6.46 9.09 2.68
C THR A 162 -6.15 9.56 1.26
N LEU A 163 -5.11 9.00 0.63
CA LEU A 163 -4.88 9.25 -0.80
C LEU A 163 -6.11 8.83 -1.60
N PRO A 164 -6.57 9.68 -2.53
CA PRO A 164 -7.95 9.67 -3.00
C PRO A 164 -8.30 8.40 -3.80
N THR A 165 -8.76 7.41 -3.08
CA THR A 165 -9.68 6.41 -3.63
C THR A 165 -11.12 6.88 -3.49
N ASN A 166 -11.31 8.14 -3.08
CA ASN A 166 -12.61 8.77 -2.95
C ASN A 166 -13.23 9.01 -4.33
N ARG A 167 -13.84 7.97 -4.86
CA ARG A 167 -15.10 8.18 -5.56
C ARG A 167 -16.16 8.04 -4.47
N GLU A 168 -16.70 9.17 -4.06
CA GLU A 168 -17.97 9.22 -3.39
C GLU A 168 -18.96 8.43 -4.23
N VAL A 169 -19.52 7.39 -3.64
CA VAL A 169 -20.69 6.68 -4.14
C VAL A 169 -21.90 7.25 -3.45
#